data_23cbd3016bfd9ca7f85792c3430ea05f
#
_entry.id   23cbd3016bfd9ca7f85792c3430ea05f
#
_cell.length_a   1.000
_cell.length_b   1.000
_cell.length_c   1.000
_cell.angle_alpha   90.00
_cell.angle_beta   90.00
_cell.angle_gamma   90.00
#
_symmetry.space_group_name_H-M   'P 1'
#
loop_
_entity.id
_entity.type
_entity.pdbx_description
1 polymer ?
#
loop_
_entity_poly.entity_id
_entity_poly.type
_entity_poly.pdbx_seq_one_letter_code
_entity_poly.pdbx_strand_id
1 'polypeptide(L)'
;MKKLNPILVLLISFSGFAQRGAKMNERIKAQKTAFITERLSLTADEAEKFWPIYNEIETKKKALRKKSTLKRKEKHPDELTEKETKVLLDEMLDIEDQKHKLNRDLVSKLSNIISSKKIIALMRAEREFDRRLLKHLREIHEKRGKKD
;
A
#
# COMPACT_ATOMS: atom_id res chain seq x y z
N MET A 1 26.34 29.38 -32.44
CA MET A 1 25.34 28.26 -32.39
C MET A 1 25.71 27.34 -31.23
N LYS A 2 25.00 27.46 -30.10
CA LYS A 2 25.25 26.62 -28.91
C LYS A 2 24.62 25.24 -29.16
N LYS A 3 25.46 24.21 -29.28
CA LYS A 3 25.01 22.83 -29.40
C LYS A 3 24.34 22.44 -28.09
N LEU A 4 23.00 22.29 -28.09
CA LEU A 4 22.28 21.75 -26.95
C LEU A 4 22.75 20.30 -26.70
N ASN A 5 23.24 20.04 -25.52
CA ASN A 5 23.79 18.77 -25.13
C ASN A 5 22.65 17.72 -25.09
N PRO A 6 22.67 16.66 -25.90
CA PRO A 6 21.57 15.68 -25.97
C PRO A 6 21.33 14.96 -24.65
N ILE A 7 22.30 14.97 -23.73
CA ILE A 7 22.20 14.40 -22.38
C ILE A 7 21.18 15.14 -21.50
N LEU A 8 21.03 16.46 -21.69
CA LEU A 8 20.09 17.28 -20.92
C LEU A 8 18.62 16.97 -21.27
N VAL A 9 18.35 16.60 -22.53
CA VAL A 9 17.01 16.25 -23.02
C VAL A 9 16.56 14.89 -22.47
N LEU A 10 17.49 13.95 -22.25
CA LEU A 10 17.18 12.61 -21.71
C LEU A 10 16.76 12.63 -20.23
N LEU A 11 17.30 13.60 -19.45
CA LEU A 11 16.96 13.74 -18.03
C LEU A 11 15.53 14.29 -17.79
N ILE A 12 14.99 15.05 -18.73
CA ILE A 12 13.64 15.63 -18.60
C ILE A 12 12.55 14.56 -18.85
N SER A 13 12.84 13.55 -19.68
CA SER A 13 11.86 12.51 -20.04
C SER A 13 11.59 11.50 -18.91
N PHE A 14 12.52 11.33 -17.96
CA PHE A 14 12.36 10.40 -16.82
C PHE A 14 11.49 10.94 -15.69
N SER A 15 11.36 12.27 -15.57
CA SER A 15 10.61 12.92 -14.49
C SER A 15 9.09 12.75 -14.61
N GLY A 16 8.56 12.56 -15.82
CA GLY A 16 7.13 12.46 -16.08
C GLY A 16 6.48 11.16 -15.60
N PHE A 17 7.20 10.04 -15.58
CA PHE A 17 6.66 8.73 -15.15
C PHE A 17 6.56 8.63 -13.64
N ALA A 18 7.56 9.12 -12.90
CA ALA A 18 7.55 9.13 -11.43
C ALA A 18 6.43 10.01 -10.87
N GLN A 19 6.17 11.17 -11.48
CA GLN A 19 5.11 12.08 -11.08
C GLN A 19 3.70 11.50 -11.29
N ARG A 20 3.46 10.75 -12.36
CA ARG A 20 2.15 10.09 -12.60
C ARG A 20 1.84 9.03 -11.56
N GLY A 21 2.83 8.21 -11.18
CA GLY A 21 2.68 7.20 -10.13
C GLY A 21 2.42 7.80 -8.75
N ALA A 22 3.15 8.86 -8.38
CA ALA A 22 2.94 9.57 -7.13
C ALA A 22 1.53 10.20 -7.06
N LYS A 23 1.08 10.87 -8.12
CA LYS A 23 -0.27 11.46 -8.19
C LYS A 23 -1.38 10.41 -8.10
N MET A 24 -1.20 9.24 -8.71
CA MET A 24 -2.15 8.12 -8.60
C MET A 24 -2.23 7.62 -7.15
N ASN A 25 -1.10 7.43 -6.48
CA ASN A 25 -1.05 6.98 -5.09
C ASN A 25 -1.75 7.97 -4.14
N GLU A 26 -1.55 9.28 -4.34
CA GLU A 26 -2.24 10.31 -3.55
C GLU A 26 -3.75 10.28 -3.75
N ARG A 27 -4.22 10.08 -4.99
CA ARG A 27 -5.65 9.94 -5.28
C ARG A 27 -6.25 8.72 -4.60
N ILE A 28 -5.58 7.57 -4.68
CA ILE A 28 -6.03 6.33 -4.00
C ILE A 28 -6.07 6.53 -2.49
N LYS A 29 -5.07 7.19 -1.91
CA LYS A 29 -5.03 7.51 -0.48
C LYS A 29 -6.20 8.41 -0.07
N ALA A 30 -6.47 9.48 -0.83
CA ALA A 30 -7.59 10.38 -0.56
C ALA A 30 -8.95 9.66 -0.66
N GLN A 31 -9.13 8.80 -1.67
CA GLN A 31 -10.35 7.99 -1.82
C GLN A 31 -10.52 6.99 -0.66
N LYS A 32 -9.43 6.33 -0.22
CA LYS A 32 -9.45 5.42 0.93
C LYS A 32 -9.83 6.17 2.22
N THR A 33 -9.27 7.36 2.42
CA THR A 33 -9.58 8.21 3.56
C THR A 33 -11.07 8.58 3.60
N ALA A 34 -11.61 9.10 2.51
CA ALA A 34 -13.03 9.45 2.41
C ALA A 34 -13.93 8.22 2.68
N PHE A 35 -13.61 7.10 2.04
CA PHE A 35 -14.37 5.86 2.17
C PHE A 35 -14.40 5.32 3.61
N ILE A 36 -13.24 5.27 4.29
CA ILE A 36 -13.15 4.81 5.68
C ILE A 36 -13.89 5.77 6.62
N THR A 37 -13.69 7.09 6.46
CA THR A 37 -14.38 8.12 7.29
C THR A 37 -15.89 7.94 7.23
N GLU A 38 -16.44 7.77 6.02
CA GLU A 38 -17.87 7.53 5.81
C GLU A 38 -18.33 6.22 6.46
N ARG A 39 -17.63 5.12 6.20
CA ARG A 39 -18.00 3.78 6.70
C ARG A 39 -17.98 3.66 8.22
N LEU A 40 -17.08 4.37 8.89
CA LEU A 40 -16.96 4.40 10.33
C LEU A 40 -17.83 5.47 10.98
N SER A 41 -18.40 6.39 10.20
CA SER A 41 -19.09 7.57 10.71
C SER A 41 -18.26 8.26 11.79
N LEU A 42 -16.97 8.56 11.47
CA LEU A 42 -16.08 9.23 12.40
C LEU A 42 -16.56 10.65 12.66
N THR A 43 -16.64 11.04 13.94
CA THR A 43 -16.79 12.44 14.31
C THR A 43 -15.51 13.21 13.99
N ALA A 44 -15.54 14.55 13.99
CA ALA A 44 -14.37 15.37 13.77
C ALA A 44 -13.25 15.06 14.78
N ASP A 45 -13.60 14.97 16.07
CA ASP A 45 -12.67 14.65 17.17
C ASP A 45 -12.08 13.25 17.05
N GLU A 46 -12.88 12.26 16.66
CA GLU A 46 -12.39 10.92 16.40
C GLU A 46 -11.44 10.90 15.20
N ALA A 47 -11.79 11.57 14.10
CA ALA A 47 -10.99 11.62 12.88
C ALA A 47 -9.63 12.30 13.12
N GLU A 48 -9.59 13.39 13.86
CA GLU A 48 -8.35 14.10 14.22
C GLU A 48 -7.34 13.18 14.91
N LYS A 49 -7.80 12.32 15.83
CA LYS A 49 -6.94 11.39 16.58
C LYS A 49 -6.67 10.08 15.83
N PHE A 50 -7.64 9.62 15.03
CA PHE A 50 -7.59 8.37 14.28
C PHE A 50 -6.55 8.40 13.15
N TRP A 51 -6.59 9.43 12.29
CA TRP A 51 -5.79 9.46 11.07
C TRP A 51 -4.29 9.45 11.27
N PRO A 52 -3.70 10.16 12.25
CA PRO A 52 -2.27 10.08 12.52
C PRO A 52 -1.82 8.65 12.85
N ILE A 53 -2.55 7.95 13.72
CA ILE A 53 -2.23 6.57 14.12
C ILE A 53 -2.39 5.61 12.94
N TYR A 54 -3.52 5.71 12.23
CA TYR A 54 -3.80 4.88 11.08
C TYR A 54 -2.73 5.03 9.99
N ASN A 55 -2.39 6.26 9.63
CA ASN A 55 -1.39 6.54 8.59
C ASN A 55 0.02 6.07 8.98
N GLU A 56 0.43 6.22 10.24
CA GLU A 56 1.70 5.69 10.74
C GLU A 56 1.79 4.18 10.55
N ILE A 57 0.77 3.45 11.02
CA ILE A 57 0.73 1.98 10.92
C ILE A 57 0.65 1.52 9.47
N GLU A 58 -0.17 2.16 8.63
CA GLU A 58 -0.26 1.83 7.20
C GLU A 58 1.05 2.07 6.46
N THR A 59 1.80 3.09 6.82
CA THR A 59 3.14 3.34 6.27
C THR A 59 4.10 2.19 6.60
N LYS A 60 4.11 1.73 7.86
CA LYS A 60 4.91 0.57 8.30
C LYS A 60 4.48 -0.72 7.58
N LYS A 61 3.18 -0.98 7.46
CA LYS A 61 2.65 -2.14 6.71
C LYS A 61 3.04 -2.08 5.23
N LYS A 62 2.99 -0.90 4.61
CA LYS A 62 3.42 -0.71 3.22
C LYS A 62 4.91 -1.03 3.02
N ALA A 63 5.77 -0.62 3.96
CA ALA A 63 7.19 -0.96 3.93
C ALA A 63 7.42 -2.48 4.01
N LEU A 64 6.71 -3.19 4.89
CA LEU A 64 6.77 -4.65 4.99
C LEU A 64 6.28 -5.35 3.72
N ARG A 65 5.16 -4.89 3.12
CA ARG A 65 4.67 -5.41 1.83
C ARG A 65 5.71 -5.24 0.73
N LYS A 66 6.36 -4.09 0.66
CA LYS A 66 7.43 -3.83 -0.30
C LYS A 66 8.62 -4.78 -0.09
N LYS A 67 9.07 -4.94 1.16
CA LYS A 67 10.15 -5.89 1.54
C LYS A 67 9.79 -7.31 1.09
N SER A 68 8.58 -7.80 1.41
CA SER A 68 8.10 -9.11 0.99
C SER A 68 8.09 -9.30 -0.54
N THR A 69 7.63 -8.29 -1.28
CA THR A 69 7.58 -8.35 -2.74
C THR A 69 8.98 -8.40 -3.37
N LEU A 70 9.93 -7.62 -2.84
CA LEU A 70 11.32 -7.63 -3.31
C LEU A 70 11.95 -8.99 -3.07
N LYS A 71 11.82 -9.57 -1.87
CA LYS A 71 12.34 -10.89 -1.52
C LYS A 71 11.84 -11.99 -2.47
N ARG A 72 10.55 -11.99 -2.82
CA ARG A 72 9.96 -12.96 -3.76
C ARG A 72 10.46 -12.79 -5.21
N LYS A 73 11.00 -11.62 -5.57
CA LYS A 73 11.47 -11.32 -6.93
C LYS A 73 12.98 -11.52 -7.09
N GLU A 74 13.73 -11.64 -6.00
CA GLU A 74 15.20 -11.74 -6.06
C GLU A 74 15.67 -13.00 -6.78
N LYS A 75 14.99 -14.14 -6.58
CA LYS A 75 15.26 -15.41 -7.26
C LYS A 75 13.97 -16.22 -7.42
N HIS A 76 13.89 -17.00 -8.51
CA HIS A 76 12.81 -17.97 -8.64
C HIS A 76 13.04 -19.12 -7.64
N PRO A 77 12.00 -19.68 -6.97
CA PRO A 77 12.18 -20.77 -6.00
C PRO A 77 12.98 -21.96 -6.54
N ASP A 78 12.81 -22.29 -7.81
CA ASP A 78 13.52 -23.41 -8.47
C ASP A 78 15.03 -23.17 -8.68
N GLU A 79 15.49 -21.93 -8.50
CA GLU A 79 16.90 -21.52 -8.61
C GLU A 79 17.61 -21.50 -7.24
N LEU A 80 16.85 -21.76 -6.16
CA LEU A 80 17.35 -21.72 -4.79
C LEU A 80 17.78 -23.13 -4.32
N THR A 81 18.87 -23.19 -3.56
CA THR A 81 19.21 -24.38 -2.78
C THR A 81 18.24 -24.54 -1.61
N GLU A 82 18.12 -25.75 -1.05
CA GLU A 82 17.27 -26.02 0.11
C GLU A 82 17.58 -25.09 1.30
N LYS A 83 18.87 -24.80 1.52
CA LYS A 83 19.30 -23.87 2.58
C LYS A 83 18.82 -22.45 2.33
N GLU A 84 18.93 -21.95 1.09
CA GLU A 84 18.45 -20.61 0.71
C GLU A 84 16.93 -20.51 0.77
N THR A 85 16.23 -21.58 0.35
CA THR A 85 14.77 -21.66 0.42
C THR A 85 14.29 -21.62 1.87
N LYS A 86 14.95 -22.31 2.79
CA LYS A 86 14.63 -22.26 4.21
C LYS A 86 14.81 -20.86 4.80
N VAL A 87 15.93 -20.18 4.48
CA VAL A 87 16.15 -18.77 4.92
C VAL A 87 15.07 -17.86 4.38
N LEU A 88 14.69 -18.00 3.10
CA LEU A 88 13.63 -17.20 2.50
C LEU A 88 12.28 -17.45 3.19
N LEU A 89 11.97 -18.70 3.51
CA LEU A 89 10.74 -19.06 4.24
C LEU A 89 10.71 -18.41 5.63
N ASP A 90 11.79 -18.52 6.40
CA ASP A 90 11.90 -17.91 7.73
C ASP A 90 11.74 -16.38 7.66
N GLU A 91 12.36 -15.71 6.67
CA GLU A 91 12.17 -14.27 6.44
C GLU A 91 10.73 -13.90 6.07
N MET A 92 10.05 -14.73 5.28
CA MET A 92 8.63 -14.50 4.94
C MET A 92 7.73 -14.64 6.16
N LEU A 93 7.98 -15.64 7.02
CA LEU A 93 7.23 -15.82 8.26
C LEU A 93 7.45 -14.64 9.22
N ASP A 94 8.70 -14.16 9.37
CA ASP A 94 9.00 -12.99 10.18
C ASP A 94 8.26 -11.72 9.68
N ILE A 95 8.15 -11.53 8.36
CA ILE A 95 7.38 -10.43 7.80
C ILE A 95 5.88 -10.55 8.14
N GLU A 96 5.31 -11.75 8.08
CA GLU A 96 3.90 -11.95 8.46
C GLU A 96 3.68 -11.70 9.97
N ASP A 97 4.60 -12.14 10.83
CA ASP A 97 4.55 -11.84 12.26
C ASP A 97 4.63 -10.33 12.56
N GLN A 98 5.51 -9.62 11.86
CA GLN A 98 5.60 -8.16 11.99
C GLN A 98 4.31 -7.47 11.54
N LYS A 99 3.68 -7.92 10.45
CA LYS A 99 2.36 -7.40 10.03
C LYS A 99 1.28 -7.66 11.07
N HIS A 100 1.29 -8.86 11.66
CA HIS A 100 0.35 -9.21 12.73
C HIS A 100 0.53 -8.30 13.96
N LYS A 101 1.77 -8.07 14.39
CA LYS A 101 2.09 -7.13 15.47
C LYS A 101 1.58 -5.72 15.18
N LEU A 102 1.78 -5.21 13.96
CA LEU A 102 1.26 -3.91 13.54
C LEU A 102 -0.27 -3.83 13.57
N ASN A 103 -0.97 -4.91 13.19
CA ASN A 103 -2.43 -4.97 13.29
C ASN A 103 -2.90 -4.92 14.75
N ARG A 104 -2.24 -5.62 15.64
CA ARG A 104 -2.55 -5.58 17.08
C ARG A 104 -2.27 -4.20 17.68
N ASP A 105 -1.15 -3.57 17.30
CA ASP A 105 -0.80 -2.21 17.74
C ASP A 105 -1.85 -1.20 17.27
N LEU A 106 -2.30 -1.29 16.01
CA LEU A 106 -3.37 -0.46 15.48
C LEU A 106 -4.65 -0.60 16.32
N VAL A 107 -5.10 -1.85 16.56
CA VAL A 107 -6.31 -2.11 17.35
C VAL A 107 -6.16 -1.55 18.77
N SER A 108 -5.03 -1.79 19.43
CA SER A 108 -4.76 -1.30 20.79
C SER A 108 -4.82 0.22 20.88
N LYS A 109 -4.15 0.93 19.95
CA LYS A 109 -4.14 2.40 19.92
C LYS A 109 -5.51 2.97 19.60
N LEU A 110 -6.23 2.40 18.63
CA LEU A 110 -7.55 2.88 18.22
C LEU A 110 -8.64 2.58 19.25
N SER A 111 -8.50 1.56 20.08
CA SER A 111 -9.46 1.24 21.15
C SER A 111 -9.64 2.36 22.19
N ASN A 112 -8.66 3.27 22.26
CA ASN A 112 -8.73 4.45 23.14
C ASN A 112 -9.45 5.65 22.47
N ILE A 113 -9.79 5.55 21.19
CA ILE A 113 -10.31 6.68 20.39
C ILE A 113 -11.70 6.34 19.85
N ILE A 114 -11.90 5.13 19.35
CA ILE A 114 -13.15 4.68 18.74
C ILE A 114 -13.62 3.36 19.36
N SER A 115 -14.92 3.08 19.25
CA SER A 115 -15.51 1.85 19.76
C SER A 115 -15.02 0.61 19.03
N SER A 116 -15.03 -0.55 19.69
CA SER A 116 -14.73 -1.84 19.07
C SER A 116 -15.59 -2.15 17.85
N LYS A 117 -16.84 -1.67 17.83
CA LYS A 117 -17.73 -1.76 16.67
C LYS A 117 -17.16 -1.01 15.45
N LYS A 118 -16.63 0.19 15.65
CA LYS A 118 -15.96 0.98 14.59
C LYS A 118 -14.65 0.33 14.14
N ILE A 119 -13.90 -0.34 15.04
CA ILE A 119 -12.70 -1.08 14.68
C ILE A 119 -13.04 -2.28 13.78
N ILE A 120 -14.11 -3.03 14.08
CA ILE A 120 -14.58 -4.10 13.19
C ILE A 120 -15.05 -3.54 11.85
N ALA A 121 -15.75 -2.39 11.86
CA ALA A 121 -16.15 -1.71 10.64
C ALA A 121 -14.93 -1.28 9.80
N LEU A 122 -13.83 -0.80 10.44
CA LEU A 122 -12.57 -0.49 9.78
C LEU A 122 -12.02 -1.70 9.02
N MET A 123 -11.90 -2.85 9.67
CA MET A 123 -11.38 -4.08 9.05
C MET A 123 -12.23 -4.54 7.85
N ARG A 124 -13.54 -4.29 7.89
CA ARG A 124 -14.44 -4.58 6.75
C ARG A 124 -14.27 -3.56 5.64
N ALA A 125 -14.20 -2.27 5.99
CA ALA A 125 -14.02 -1.18 5.04
C ALA A 125 -12.70 -1.30 4.27
N GLU A 126 -11.60 -1.64 4.93
CA GLU A 126 -10.31 -1.88 4.28
C GLU A 126 -10.41 -2.99 3.21
N ARG A 127 -10.97 -4.15 3.58
CA ARG A 127 -11.15 -5.27 2.63
C ARG A 127 -12.09 -4.92 1.48
N GLU A 128 -13.13 -4.14 1.74
CA GLU A 128 -14.06 -3.70 0.71
C GLU A 128 -13.40 -2.72 -0.26
N PHE A 129 -12.65 -1.75 0.28
CA PHE A 129 -11.91 -0.80 -0.53
C PHE A 129 -10.89 -1.48 -1.44
N ASP A 130 -10.08 -2.38 -0.89
CA ASP A 130 -9.07 -3.12 -1.64
C ASP A 130 -9.69 -3.96 -2.77
N ARG A 131 -10.82 -4.61 -2.53
CA ARG A 131 -11.55 -5.34 -3.58
C ARG A 131 -12.08 -4.43 -4.69
N ARG A 132 -12.64 -3.27 -4.33
CA ARG A 132 -13.12 -2.28 -5.31
C ARG A 132 -11.98 -1.71 -6.15
N LEU A 133 -10.86 -1.40 -5.50
CA LEU A 133 -9.67 -0.90 -6.17
C LEU A 133 -9.12 -1.92 -7.17
N LEU A 134 -8.97 -3.18 -6.76
CA LEU A 134 -8.49 -4.25 -7.65
C LEU A 134 -9.42 -4.47 -8.83
N LYS A 135 -10.75 -4.45 -8.64
CA LYS A 135 -11.72 -4.55 -9.71
C LYS A 135 -11.56 -3.40 -10.71
N HIS A 136 -11.48 -2.17 -10.22
CA HIS A 136 -11.29 -0.98 -11.05
C HIS A 136 -9.98 -1.02 -11.87
N LEU A 137 -8.88 -1.46 -11.25
CA LEU A 137 -7.60 -1.59 -11.94
C LEU A 137 -7.64 -2.66 -13.05
N ARG A 138 -8.33 -3.78 -12.83
CA ARG A 138 -8.55 -4.81 -13.86
C ARG A 138 -9.34 -4.27 -15.04
N GLU A 139 -10.44 -3.57 -14.78
CA GLU A 139 -11.28 -2.96 -15.84
C GLU A 139 -10.50 -1.95 -16.68
N ILE A 140 -9.61 -1.16 -16.06
CA ILE A 140 -8.72 -0.23 -16.79
C ILE A 140 -7.75 -1.01 -17.67
N HIS A 141 -7.17 -2.08 -17.15
CA HIS A 141 -6.20 -2.90 -17.88
C HIS A 141 -6.85 -3.58 -19.11
N GLU A 142 -8.02 -4.18 -18.92
CA GLU A 142 -8.80 -4.80 -20.01
C GLU A 142 -9.21 -3.82 -21.11
N LYS A 143 -9.59 -2.58 -20.73
CA LYS A 143 -9.92 -1.53 -21.69
C LYS A 143 -8.71 -1.05 -22.50
N ARG A 144 -7.51 -1.11 -21.94
CA ARG A 144 -6.27 -0.76 -22.67
C ARG A 144 -5.85 -1.86 -23.62
N GLY A 145 -5.89 -3.13 -23.21
CA GLY A 145 -5.54 -4.28 -24.06
C GLY A 145 -6.52 -4.55 -25.21
N LYS A 146 -7.69 -3.88 -25.25
CA LYS A 146 -8.66 -3.96 -26.38
C LYS A 146 -8.47 -2.82 -27.39
N LYS A 147 -7.56 -1.89 -27.14
CA LYS A 147 -7.29 -0.76 -28.04
C LYS A 147 -6.02 -0.92 -28.88
N ASP A 148 -5.23 -1.95 -28.59
CA ASP A 148 -4.09 -2.40 -29.38
C ASP A 148 -4.51 -3.61 -30.24
#